data_60561160f8aed342a4f7b30a03886208
#
_entry.id   60561160f8aed342a4f7b30a03886208
#
_cell.length_a   1.000
_cell.length_b   1.000
_cell.length_c   1.000
_cell.angle_alpha   90.00
_cell.angle_beta   90.00
_cell.angle_gamma   90.00
#
_symmetry.space_group_name_H-M   'P 1'
#
loop_
_entity.id
_entity.type
_entity.pdbx_description
1 polymer ?
#
loop_
_entity_poly.entity_id
_entity_poly.type
_entity_poly.pdbx_seq_one_letter_code
_entity_poly.pdbx_strand_id
1 'polypeptide(L)'
;MKSWKKRALALTMAALVVLSGCTFPFGQGNDGDGAPVDNVDVSDAYFGLAWYRSGTTLNPVMDGTEVNSMLREALYEGLFEIKSDFTLENELCEDYTSDGTTFSFTIKKGIKFWSGAELTASDVAESLKTVLENESSPYHNRLTEVSSIEAVTKRMVRITLASPNVNFPKLLDIPIYRAGTTDEGEFAEGTGPYKPVQNGAAWTLEANENWHGGFLGTIRHITLVKMTRADAADTSFRTGDVSIMRSARIAPDDQNIAFTGEVDTVPVNSAMLHYIGLNYNNSQFANAKVRQALSMAISRQGLCATQLQDYADPAVLPINPQPADTGVSYSLSADLMTAAQLLREAAQEGASSAGSSDSSTDS
;
A
#
# COMPACT_ATOMS: atom_id res chain seq x y z
N MET A 1 -13.83 -18.31 -17.21
CA MET A 1 -14.70 -17.40 -16.41
C MET A 1 -15.23 -17.96 -15.08
N LYS A 2 -15.14 -19.27 -14.78
CA LYS A 2 -15.61 -19.83 -13.49
C LYS A 2 -14.54 -19.91 -12.37
N SER A 3 -13.26 -19.76 -12.70
CA SER A 3 -12.16 -19.86 -11.72
C SER A 3 -11.82 -18.55 -10.99
N TRP A 4 -12.15 -17.41 -11.59
CA TRP A 4 -11.82 -16.09 -11.04
C TRP A 4 -12.69 -15.71 -9.81
N LYS A 5 -13.99 -16.04 -9.84
CA LYS A 5 -14.87 -15.73 -8.69
C LYS A 5 -14.50 -16.46 -7.41
N LYS A 6 -13.81 -17.60 -7.51
CA LYS A 6 -13.31 -18.34 -6.33
C LYS A 6 -12.01 -17.75 -5.75
N ARG A 7 -11.21 -17.06 -6.56
CA ARG A 7 -9.98 -16.42 -6.12
C ARG A 7 -10.22 -15.07 -5.42
N ALA A 8 -11.22 -14.29 -5.89
CA ALA A 8 -11.61 -13.05 -5.23
C ALA A 8 -12.20 -13.25 -3.83
N LEU A 9 -12.94 -14.36 -3.61
CA LEU A 9 -13.53 -14.67 -2.31
C LEU A 9 -12.49 -15.14 -1.27
N ALA A 10 -11.38 -15.71 -1.71
CA ALA A 10 -10.29 -16.12 -0.82
C ALA A 10 -9.44 -14.93 -0.34
N LEU A 11 -9.32 -13.87 -1.14
CA LEU A 11 -8.49 -12.70 -0.83
C LEU A 11 -9.09 -11.78 0.22
N THR A 12 -10.41 -11.61 0.23
CA THR A 12 -11.10 -10.87 1.30
C THR A 12 -11.05 -11.59 2.65
N MET A 13 -10.93 -12.92 2.66
CA MET A 13 -10.77 -13.69 3.91
C MET A 13 -9.32 -13.62 4.45
N ALA A 14 -8.29 -13.58 3.63
CA ALA A 14 -6.91 -13.65 4.11
C ALA A 14 -6.46 -12.37 4.83
N ALA A 15 -6.87 -11.19 4.36
CA ALA A 15 -6.59 -9.93 5.06
C ALA A 15 -7.38 -9.79 6.37
N LEU A 16 -8.61 -10.33 6.41
CA LEU A 16 -9.44 -10.39 7.61
C LEU A 16 -8.96 -11.42 8.64
N VAL A 17 -8.27 -12.48 8.20
CA VAL A 17 -7.86 -13.58 9.09
C VAL A 17 -6.67 -13.21 9.99
N VAL A 18 -5.78 -12.36 9.54
CA VAL A 18 -4.68 -11.88 10.40
C VAL A 18 -5.18 -10.91 11.48
N LEU A 19 -6.30 -10.22 11.24
CA LEU A 19 -6.85 -9.23 12.16
C LEU A 19 -8.20 -9.62 12.81
N SER A 20 -8.96 -10.61 12.26
CA SER A 20 -10.33 -10.88 12.69
C SER A 20 -10.62 -12.29 13.20
N GLY A 21 -9.61 -13.15 13.42
CA GLY A 21 -9.81 -14.44 14.13
C GLY A 21 -10.77 -15.43 13.49
N CYS A 22 -10.87 -15.48 12.16
CA CYS A 22 -11.68 -16.50 11.50
C CYS A 22 -10.94 -17.84 11.42
N THR A 23 -11.51 -18.89 11.99
CA THR A 23 -11.09 -20.29 11.83
C THR A 23 -11.20 -20.72 10.36
N PHE A 24 -10.08 -21.17 9.77
CA PHE A 24 -10.09 -21.79 8.45
C PHE A 24 -10.72 -23.18 8.50
N PRO A 25 -11.66 -23.51 7.61
CA PRO A 25 -11.97 -24.90 7.35
C PRO A 25 -10.92 -25.44 6.37
N PHE A 26 -9.98 -26.23 6.87
CA PHE A 26 -9.12 -27.06 6.03
C PHE A 26 -9.92 -28.17 5.33
N GLY A 27 -9.70 -28.29 4.06
CA GLY A 27 -9.95 -29.23 3.05
C GLY A 27 -10.78 -30.48 3.38
N GLN A 28 -11.86 -30.69 2.64
CA GLN A 28 -12.42 -32.01 2.42
C GLN A 28 -11.46 -32.87 1.59
N GLY A 29 -10.80 -33.76 2.28
CA GLY A 29 -10.14 -34.95 1.72
C GLY A 29 -10.58 -36.14 2.53
N ASN A 30 -11.40 -36.94 1.92
CA ASN A 30 -11.74 -38.37 2.08
C ASN A 30 -11.65 -39.07 3.45
N ASP A 31 -12.77 -39.63 3.79
CA ASP A 31 -13.10 -40.69 4.77
C ASP A 31 -11.90 -41.42 5.41
N GLY A 32 -11.73 -41.23 6.71
CA GLY A 32 -10.95 -42.07 7.61
C GLY A 32 -11.10 -41.54 9.04
N ASP A 33 -11.58 -42.37 9.95
CA ASP A 33 -11.81 -42.16 11.38
C ASP A 33 -10.87 -41.11 12.01
N GLY A 34 -11.31 -39.85 12.05
CA GLY A 34 -10.57 -38.75 12.66
C GLY A 34 -11.03 -38.59 14.11
N ALA A 35 -10.11 -38.84 15.04
CA ALA A 35 -10.23 -38.27 16.38
C ALA A 35 -10.47 -36.77 16.30
N PRO A 36 -11.25 -36.16 17.22
CA PRO A 36 -11.43 -34.70 17.22
C PRO A 36 -10.05 -34.03 17.27
N VAL A 37 -9.78 -33.18 16.30
CA VAL A 37 -8.58 -32.30 16.34
C VAL A 37 -8.80 -31.43 17.57
N ASP A 38 -7.99 -31.62 18.60
CA ASP A 38 -7.96 -30.74 19.75
C ASP A 38 -7.85 -29.31 19.22
N ASN A 39 -8.72 -28.43 19.72
CA ASN A 39 -8.58 -27.00 19.50
C ASN A 39 -7.20 -26.59 20.02
N VAL A 40 -6.23 -26.48 19.13
CA VAL A 40 -4.94 -25.92 19.48
C VAL A 40 -5.22 -24.48 19.88
N ASP A 41 -5.07 -24.18 21.15
CA ASP A 41 -5.14 -22.80 21.62
C ASP A 41 -3.91 -22.07 21.07
N VAL A 42 -4.12 -21.35 19.97
CA VAL A 42 -3.05 -20.58 19.30
C VAL A 42 -2.75 -19.27 20.03
N SER A 43 -3.45 -18.98 21.13
CA SER A 43 -3.22 -17.75 21.92
C SER A 43 -1.83 -17.67 22.48
N ASP A 44 -1.20 -18.81 22.79
CA ASP A 44 0.16 -18.92 23.33
C ASP A 44 1.22 -19.31 22.28
N ALA A 45 0.82 -19.49 21.00
CA ALA A 45 1.77 -19.77 19.93
C ALA A 45 2.69 -18.56 19.71
N TYR A 46 3.98 -18.85 19.51
CA TYR A 46 4.94 -17.81 19.16
C TYR A 46 4.55 -17.14 17.84
N PHE A 47 4.46 -15.81 17.84
CA PHE A 47 4.28 -15.01 16.64
C PHE A 47 5.25 -13.85 16.64
N GLY A 48 6.20 -13.86 15.72
CA GLY A 48 7.24 -12.84 15.56
C GLY A 48 6.93 -11.89 14.41
N LEU A 49 7.05 -10.58 14.67
CA LEU A 49 6.93 -9.52 13.69
C LEU A 49 8.21 -8.69 13.63
N ALA A 50 8.78 -8.56 12.44
CA ALA A 50 9.98 -7.74 12.27
C ALA A 50 9.66 -6.25 12.43
N TRP A 51 10.59 -5.51 13.04
CA TRP A 51 10.55 -4.07 13.07
C TRP A 51 11.94 -3.45 12.99
N TYR A 52 12.02 -2.25 12.45
CA TYR A 52 13.26 -1.49 12.30
C TYR A 52 13.02 -0.04 12.66
N ARG A 53 14.02 0.57 13.30
CA ARG A 53 13.98 1.98 13.67
C ARG A 53 15.30 2.65 13.34
N SER A 54 15.23 3.71 12.56
CA SER A 54 16.38 4.55 12.22
C SER A 54 16.55 5.77 13.14
N GLY A 55 15.51 6.16 13.89
CA GLY A 55 15.47 7.33 14.77
C GLY A 55 15.27 6.97 16.25
N THR A 56 14.86 7.95 17.05
CA THR A 56 14.57 7.79 18.49
C THR A 56 13.22 7.16 18.74
N THR A 57 12.21 7.56 17.99
CA THR A 57 10.82 7.09 18.10
C THR A 57 10.32 6.68 16.72
N LEU A 58 9.54 5.61 16.64
CA LEU A 58 8.82 5.26 15.42
C LEU A 58 7.67 6.25 15.24
N ASN A 59 7.87 7.21 14.36
CA ASN A 59 6.82 8.13 13.91
C ASN A 59 6.15 7.53 12.67
N PRO A 60 4.86 7.14 12.72
CA PRO A 60 4.19 6.40 11.66
C PRO A 60 4.06 7.18 10.35
N VAL A 61 4.01 8.51 10.40
CA VAL A 61 3.88 9.37 9.21
C VAL A 61 5.22 9.74 8.59
N MET A 62 6.34 9.47 9.26
CA MET A 62 7.70 9.69 8.75
C MET A 62 8.39 8.39 8.34
N ASP A 63 7.87 7.24 8.78
CA ASP A 63 8.46 5.94 8.47
C ASP A 63 7.82 5.33 7.20
N GLY A 64 8.60 5.26 6.12
CA GLY A 64 8.24 4.59 4.88
C GLY A 64 8.85 3.20 4.73
N THR A 65 9.44 2.64 5.80
CA THR A 65 10.14 1.36 5.75
C THR A 65 9.15 0.22 5.53
N GLU A 66 9.40 -0.61 4.51
CA GLU A 66 8.53 -1.74 4.17
C GLU A 66 8.41 -2.75 5.32
N VAL A 67 9.52 -3.04 6.01
CA VAL A 67 9.55 -3.96 7.15
C VAL A 67 8.60 -3.54 8.29
N ASN A 68 8.33 -2.24 8.43
CA ASN A 68 7.41 -1.70 9.44
C ASN A 68 5.97 -1.55 8.93
N SER A 69 5.66 -1.92 7.69
CA SER A 69 4.31 -1.72 7.13
C SER A 69 3.23 -2.41 7.96
N MET A 70 3.44 -3.69 8.29
CA MET A 70 2.50 -4.46 9.11
C MET A 70 2.42 -3.95 10.56
N LEU A 71 3.54 -3.47 11.10
CA LEU A 71 3.58 -2.87 12.43
C LEU A 71 2.76 -1.56 12.46
N ARG A 72 2.88 -0.72 11.43
CA ARG A 72 2.06 0.50 11.32
C ARG A 72 0.57 0.19 11.28
N GLU A 73 0.16 -0.78 10.46
CA GLU A 73 -1.24 -1.23 10.36
C GLU A 73 -1.78 -1.82 11.68
N ALA A 74 -0.92 -2.47 12.48
CA ALA A 74 -1.32 -3.01 13.78
C ALA A 74 -1.46 -1.94 14.88
N LEU A 75 -0.72 -0.82 14.77
CA LEU A 75 -0.62 0.19 15.82
C LEU A 75 -1.43 1.47 15.54
N TYR A 76 -1.65 1.82 14.28
CA TYR A 76 -2.22 3.10 13.88
C TYR A 76 -3.37 2.94 12.90
N GLU A 77 -4.28 3.86 12.95
CA GLU A 77 -5.45 3.96 12.07
C GLU A 77 -5.47 5.31 11.37
N GLY A 78 -6.10 5.37 10.20
CA GLY A 78 -6.32 6.60 9.45
C GLY A 78 -7.72 7.19 9.66
N LEU A 79 -8.02 8.32 9.04
CA LEU A 79 -9.41 8.80 8.98
C LEU A 79 -10.28 7.81 8.20
N PHE A 80 -9.70 7.18 7.18
CA PHE A 80 -10.34 6.21 6.30
C PHE A 80 -9.40 5.03 6.04
N GLU A 81 -10.01 3.90 5.70
CA GLU A 81 -9.33 2.73 5.12
C GLU A 81 -9.68 2.61 3.64
N ILE A 82 -8.68 2.33 2.81
CA ILE A 82 -8.89 2.02 1.39
C ILE A 82 -8.91 0.51 1.22
N LYS A 83 -10.06 -0.02 0.85
CA LYS A 83 -10.22 -1.45 0.59
C LYS A 83 -9.53 -1.88 -0.72
N SER A 84 -9.33 -3.18 -0.90
CA SER A 84 -8.68 -3.75 -2.09
C SER A 84 -9.42 -3.45 -3.40
N ASP A 85 -10.70 -3.12 -3.36
CA ASP A 85 -11.51 -2.65 -4.50
C ASP A 85 -11.52 -1.11 -4.65
N PHE A 86 -10.68 -0.41 -3.88
CA PHE A 86 -10.57 1.06 -3.82
C PHE A 86 -11.83 1.78 -3.31
N THR A 87 -12.73 1.06 -2.66
CA THR A 87 -13.79 1.70 -1.88
C THR A 87 -13.23 2.32 -0.61
N LEU A 88 -13.85 3.44 -0.22
CA LEU A 88 -13.50 4.17 0.99
C LEU A 88 -14.36 3.66 2.14
N GLU A 89 -13.73 3.27 3.24
CA GLU A 89 -14.40 2.92 4.48
C GLU A 89 -14.02 3.88 5.60
N ASN A 90 -15.02 4.30 6.40
CA ASN A 90 -14.79 5.20 7.52
C ASN A 90 -14.11 4.46 8.68
N GLU A 91 -12.89 4.86 9.04
CA GLU A 91 -12.14 4.28 10.14
C GLU A 91 -12.22 5.17 11.40
N LEU A 92 -11.43 6.22 11.53
CA LEU A 92 -11.54 7.19 12.62
C LEU A 92 -12.58 8.29 12.33
N CYS A 93 -12.94 8.49 11.07
CA CYS A 93 -13.96 9.43 10.65
C CYS A 93 -15.36 8.86 10.85
N GLU A 94 -16.29 9.64 11.42
CA GLU A 94 -17.71 9.28 11.52
C GLU A 94 -18.44 9.66 10.23
N ASP A 95 -18.21 10.89 9.76
CA ASP A 95 -18.85 11.47 8.57
C ASP A 95 -18.07 12.72 8.12
N TYR A 96 -18.28 13.15 6.89
CA TYR A 96 -17.71 14.38 6.39
C TYR A 96 -18.65 15.14 5.43
N THR A 97 -18.45 16.45 5.35
CA THR A 97 -19.13 17.31 4.37
C THR A 97 -18.09 18.04 3.53
N SER A 98 -18.42 18.35 2.27
CA SER A 98 -17.52 19.08 1.38
C SER A 98 -18.28 19.87 0.33
N ASP A 99 -17.66 20.98 -0.10
CA ASP A 99 -18.01 21.74 -1.31
C ASP A 99 -17.06 21.43 -2.49
N GLY A 100 -16.20 20.41 -2.34
CA GLY A 100 -15.17 20.02 -3.28
C GLY A 100 -13.80 20.65 -3.01
N THR A 101 -13.74 21.75 -2.27
CA THR A 101 -12.50 22.47 -1.89
C THR A 101 -12.29 22.43 -0.39
N THR A 102 -13.33 22.62 0.39
CA THR A 102 -13.30 22.59 1.85
C THR A 102 -13.99 21.34 2.35
N PHE A 103 -13.27 20.56 3.14
CA PHE A 103 -13.73 19.33 3.77
C PHE A 103 -13.82 19.53 5.28
N SER A 104 -14.94 19.12 5.87
CA SER A 104 -15.13 19.09 7.33
C SER A 104 -15.37 17.65 7.77
N PHE A 105 -14.38 17.06 8.42
CA PHE A 105 -14.40 15.67 8.90
C PHE A 105 -14.79 15.63 10.37
N THR A 106 -15.77 14.80 10.72
CA THR A 106 -16.19 14.56 12.09
C THR A 106 -15.58 13.26 12.59
N ILE A 107 -14.80 13.30 13.68
CA ILE A 107 -14.17 12.13 14.29
C ILE A 107 -15.19 11.35 15.10
N LYS A 108 -15.14 10.01 15.07
CA LYS A 108 -15.96 9.10 15.88
C LYS A 108 -15.79 9.42 17.37
N LYS A 109 -16.86 9.25 18.15
CA LYS A 109 -16.84 9.43 19.61
C LYS A 109 -16.18 8.24 20.30
N GLY A 110 -15.48 8.53 21.40
CA GLY A 110 -15.02 7.50 22.34
C GLY A 110 -13.81 6.71 21.86
N ILE A 111 -13.19 7.08 20.73
CA ILE A 111 -11.92 6.49 20.31
C ILE A 111 -10.82 6.92 21.29
N LYS A 112 -10.00 5.96 21.70
CA LYS A 112 -8.93 6.17 22.67
C LYS A 112 -7.60 5.68 22.13
N PHE A 113 -6.57 6.41 22.44
CA PHE A 113 -5.19 5.96 22.36
C PHE A 113 -4.89 4.86 23.39
N TRP A 114 -3.76 4.19 23.27
CA TRP A 114 -3.36 3.10 24.18
C TRP A 114 -3.30 3.53 25.63
N SER A 115 -2.93 4.78 25.90
CA SER A 115 -2.90 5.34 27.27
C SER A 115 -4.29 5.53 27.86
N GLY A 116 -5.34 5.43 27.05
CA GLY A 116 -6.72 5.75 27.41
C GLY A 116 -7.10 7.21 27.18
N ALA A 117 -6.17 8.06 26.70
CA ALA A 117 -6.48 9.43 26.28
C ALA A 117 -7.44 9.39 25.06
N GLU A 118 -8.39 10.31 25.02
CA GLU A 118 -9.37 10.38 23.93
C GLU A 118 -8.75 11.04 22.69
N LEU A 119 -8.97 10.43 21.51
CA LEU A 119 -8.61 11.02 20.22
C LEU A 119 -9.37 12.33 19.99
N THR A 120 -8.65 13.34 19.53
CA THR A 120 -9.21 14.66 19.23
C THR A 120 -8.85 15.11 17.82
N ALA A 121 -9.57 16.14 17.36
CA ALA A 121 -9.26 16.81 16.09
C ALA A 121 -7.86 17.45 16.07
N SER A 122 -7.30 17.79 17.24
CA SER A 122 -5.93 18.33 17.33
C SER A 122 -4.89 17.25 16.98
N ASP A 123 -5.10 16.00 17.38
CA ASP A 123 -4.20 14.89 17.07
C ASP A 123 -4.19 14.60 15.57
N VAL A 124 -5.37 14.61 14.95
CA VAL A 124 -5.50 14.46 13.49
C VAL A 124 -4.81 15.61 12.76
N ALA A 125 -5.07 16.85 13.20
CA ALA A 125 -4.48 18.03 12.58
C ALA A 125 -2.94 18.01 12.71
N GLU A 126 -2.41 17.60 13.85
CA GLU A 126 -0.96 17.48 14.08
C GLU A 126 -0.35 16.43 13.17
N SER A 127 -0.92 15.23 13.11
CA SER A 127 -0.43 14.14 12.26
C SER A 127 -0.37 14.55 10.78
N LEU A 128 -1.43 15.18 10.27
CA LEU A 128 -1.51 15.62 8.88
C LEU A 128 -0.61 16.84 8.60
N LYS A 129 -0.44 17.78 9.55
CA LYS A 129 0.52 18.89 9.41
C LYS A 129 1.94 18.39 9.38
N THR A 130 2.30 17.41 10.21
CA THR A 130 3.62 16.78 10.17
C THR A 130 3.93 16.21 8.79
N VAL A 131 2.94 15.58 8.14
CA VAL A 131 3.08 15.10 6.76
C VAL A 131 3.27 16.26 5.78
N LEU A 132 2.44 17.29 5.87
CA LEU A 132 2.44 18.43 4.95
C LEU A 132 3.76 19.22 5.03
N GLU A 133 4.32 19.38 6.21
CA GLU A 133 5.52 20.16 6.49
C GLU A 133 6.82 19.40 6.20
N ASN A 134 6.76 18.08 5.93
CA ASN A 134 7.93 17.23 5.72
C ASN A 134 7.91 16.52 4.36
N GLU A 135 8.69 17.02 3.42
CA GLU A 135 8.85 16.43 2.07
C GLU A 135 9.40 14.98 2.10
N SER A 136 10.08 14.59 3.18
CA SER A 136 10.58 13.23 3.37
C SER A 136 9.52 12.23 3.84
N SER A 137 8.32 12.70 4.21
CA SER A 137 7.21 11.82 4.55
C SER A 137 6.77 11.00 3.34
N PRO A 138 6.56 9.69 3.46
CA PRO A 138 6.04 8.86 2.37
C PRO A 138 4.63 9.28 1.92
N TYR A 139 3.93 10.04 2.75
CA TYR A 139 2.58 10.54 2.50
C TYR A 139 2.55 11.99 1.98
N HIS A 140 3.68 12.71 1.94
CA HIS A 140 3.73 14.15 1.60
C HIS A 140 3.01 14.48 0.29
N ASN A 141 3.26 13.70 -0.76
CA ASN A 141 2.67 13.92 -2.07
C ASN A 141 1.13 13.84 -2.11
N ARG A 142 0.51 13.24 -1.09
CA ARG A 142 -0.95 13.15 -0.98
C ARG A 142 -1.58 14.45 -0.51
N LEU A 143 -0.81 15.32 0.17
CA LEU A 143 -1.28 16.55 0.80
C LEU A 143 -0.78 17.83 0.13
N THR A 144 -0.08 17.77 -1.00
CA THR A 144 0.50 18.94 -1.69
C THR A 144 -0.53 20.00 -2.09
N GLU A 145 -1.78 19.60 -2.35
CA GLU A 145 -2.88 20.52 -2.66
C GLU A 145 -3.57 21.10 -1.40
N VAL A 146 -3.12 20.73 -0.21
CA VAL A 146 -3.70 21.23 1.04
C VAL A 146 -3.18 22.62 1.35
N SER A 147 -4.09 23.58 1.51
CA SER A 147 -3.77 24.97 1.88
C SER A 147 -3.86 25.21 3.40
N SER A 148 -4.78 24.54 4.10
CA SER A 148 -4.89 24.64 5.56
C SER A 148 -5.49 23.40 6.20
N ILE A 149 -5.08 23.14 7.45
CA ILE A 149 -5.61 22.08 8.31
C ILE A 149 -5.91 22.70 9.67
N GLU A 150 -7.16 22.62 10.11
CA GLU A 150 -7.64 23.27 11.35
C GLU A 150 -8.45 22.29 12.19
N ALA A 151 -8.12 22.18 13.48
CA ALA A 151 -9.00 21.59 14.48
C ALA A 151 -10.05 22.61 14.90
N VAL A 152 -11.26 22.54 14.32
CA VAL A 152 -12.34 23.52 14.54
C VAL A 152 -13.03 23.30 15.88
N THR A 153 -13.26 22.05 16.23
CA THR A 153 -13.80 21.63 17.54
C THR A 153 -13.02 20.43 18.04
N LYS A 154 -13.35 19.91 19.22
CA LYS A 154 -12.73 18.69 19.75
C LYS A 154 -12.80 17.49 18.78
N ARG A 155 -13.82 17.47 17.91
CA ARG A 155 -14.12 16.35 17.01
C ARG A 155 -14.22 16.73 15.53
N MET A 156 -13.96 17.96 15.17
CA MET A 156 -14.08 18.41 13.78
C MET A 156 -12.75 18.95 13.27
N VAL A 157 -12.25 18.35 12.22
CA VAL A 157 -11.10 18.81 11.44
C VAL A 157 -11.60 19.40 10.14
N ARG A 158 -11.16 20.63 9.83
CA ARG A 158 -11.37 21.25 8.52
C ARG A 158 -10.09 21.23 7.72
N ILE A 159 -10.19 20.80 6.48
CA ILE A 159 -9.08 20.81 5.52
C ILE A 159 -9.54 21.58 4.29
N THR A 160 -8.74 22.57 3.89
CA THR A 160 -8.99 23.37 2.67
C THR A 160 -7.92 23.06 1.63
N LEU A 161 -8.35 22.84 0.41
CA LEU A 161 -7.50 22.57 -0.74
C LEU A 161 -7.28 23.83 -1.59
N ALA A 162 -6.18 23.89 -2.32
CA ALA A 162 -5.90 24.93 -3.31
C ALA A 162 -6.79 24.79 -4.56
N SER A 163 -7.15 23.56 -4.91
CA SER A 163 -8.01 23.23 -6.07
C SER A 163 -9.04 22.16 -5.68
N PRO A 164 -10.23 22.16 -6.29
CA PRO A 164 -11.26 21.17 -5.98
C PRO A 164 -10.81 19.74 -6.28
N ASN A 165 -11.01 18.84 -5.31
CA ASN A 165 -10.73 17.41 -5.48
C ASN A 165 -11.73 16.55 -4.70
N VAL A 166 -12.77 16.06 -5.36
CA VAL A 166 -13.82 15.23 -4.75
C VAL A 166 -13.30 13.88 -4.23
N ASN A 167 -12.13 13.43 -4.71
CA ASN A 167 -11.48 12.19 -4.27
C ASN A 167 -10.50 12.39 -3.12
N PHE A 168 -10.37 13.61 -2.59
CA PHE A 168 -9.43 13.91 -1.51
C PHE A 168 -9.58 12.99 -0.28
N PRO A 169 -10.78 12.56 0.17
CA PRO A 169 -10.90 11.63 1.29
C PRO A 169 -10.14 10.31 1.08
N LYS A 170 -9.99 9.85 -0.16
CA LYS A 170 -9.21 8.65 -0.50
C LYS A 170 -7.70 8.79 -0.29
N LEU A 171 -7.21 9.98 -0.01
CA LEU A 171 -5.80 10.25 0.29
C LEU A 171 -5.51 10.26 1.80
N LEU A 172 -6.55 10.08 2.64
CA LEU A 172 -6.49 10.23 4.10
C LEU A 172 -6.46 8.89 4.87
N ASP A 173 -6.02 7.80 4.23
CA ASP A 173 -5.54 6.57 4.87
C ASP A 173 -4.13 6.76 5.46
N ILE A 174 -3.90 7.92 6.06
CA ILE A 174 -2.63 8.34 6.68
C ILE A 174 -2.71 8.02 8.17
N PRO A 175 -1.70 7.32 8.75
CA PRO A 175 -1.69 7.02 10.17
C PRO A 175 -1.86 8.25 11.05
N ILE A 176 -2.74 8.16 12.04
CA ILE A 176 -2.94 9.20 13.06
C ILE A 176 -2.26 8.75 14.36
N TYR A 177 -1.51 9.65 14.98
CA TYR A 177 -0.86 9.46 16.26
C TYR A 177 -1.23 10.57 17.24
N ARG A 178 -1.01 10.32 18.52
CA ARG A 178 -1.27 11.32 19.57
C ARG A 178 -0.25 12.45 19.49
N ALA A 179 -0.74 13.67 19.44
CA ALA A 179 0.08 14.88 19.43
C ALA A 179 1.05 14.92 20.63
N GLY A 180 2.32 15.30 20.37
CA GLY A 180 3.35 15.41 21.39
C GLY A 180 4.00 14.09 21.81
N THR A 181 3.69 12.95 21.19
CA THR A 181 4.28 11.65 21.55
C THR A 181 5.39 11.15 20.62
N THR A 182 5.74 11.90 19.59
CA THR A 182 6.79 11.53 18.62
C THR A 182 8.20 11.52 19.19
N ASP A 183 8.42 12.20 20.29
CA ASP A 183 9.72 12.30 20.97
C ASP A 183 9.74 11.50 22.29
N GLU A 184 8.66 10.81 22.62
CA GLU A 184 8.47 10.07 23.84
C GLU A 184 8.48 8.54 23.59
N GLY A 185 9.51 7.84 24.05
CA GLY A 185 9.60 6.38 23.98
C GLY A 185 9.97 5.84 22.60
N GLU A 186 9.65 4.56 22.37
CA GLU A 186 10.01 3.85 21.13
C GLU A 186 8.95 4.04 20.00
N PHE A 187 7.69 4.26 20.38
CA PHE A 187 6.56 4.37 19.48
C PHE A 187 5.75 5.62 19.79
N ALA A 188 5.41 6.40 18.78
CA ALA A 188 4.35 7.41 18.91
C ALA A 188 3.03 6.71 19.24
N GLU A 189 2.19 7.34 20.06
CA GLU A 189 0.98 6.70 20.55
C GLU A 189 -0.13 6.60 19.49
N GLY A 190 -0.68 5.41 19.28
CA GLY A 190 -1.71 5.12 18.28
C GLY A 190 -3.03 4.63 18.87
N THR A 191 -4.00 4.39 17.99
CA THR A 191 -5.36 3.94 18.33
C THR A 191 -5.63 2.49 17.95
N GLY A 192 -4.69 1.81 17.28
CA GLY A 192 -4.88 0.54 16.61
C GLY A 192 -5.24 -0.66 17.51
N PRO A 193 -5.50 -1.83 16.90
CA PRO A 193 -5.93 -3.05 17.59
C PRO A 193 -4.87 -3.65 18.52
N TYR A 194 -3.62 -3.27 18.36
CA TYR A 194 -2.53 -3.67 19.27
C TYR A 194 -1.87 -2.47 19.92
N LYS A 195 -1.26 -2.70 21.07
CA LYS A 195 -0.45 -1.73 21.81
C LYS A 195 0.94 -2.29 22.08
N PRO A 196 2.02 -1.50 21.99
CA PRO A 196 3.35 -1.95 22.35
C PRO A 196 3.52 -2.02 23.87
N VAL A 197 4.15 -3.10 24.32
CA VAL A 197 4.49 -3.33 25.73
C VAL A 197 5.98 -3.66 25.84
N GLN A 198 6.68 -2.97 26.73
CA GLN A 198 8.09 -3.20 26.95
C GLN A 198 8.30 -4.23 28.07
N ASN A 199 9.04 -5.29 27.77
CA ASN A 199 9.45 -6.32 28.72
C ASN A 199 10.98 -6.35 28.82
N GLY A 200 11.54 -5.58 29.72
CA GLY A 200 12.99 -5.38 29.83
C GLY A 200 13.55 -4.70 28.57
N ALA A 201 14.42 -5.37 27.82
CA ALA A 201 14.97 -4.87 26.56
C ALA A 201 14.13 -5.28 25.33
N ALA A 202 13.19 -6.19 25.50
CA ALA A 202 12.32 -6.68 24.42
C ALA A 202 11.02 -5.89 24.35
N TRP A 203 10.41 -5.89 23.16
CA TRP A 203 9.10 -5.33 22.93
C TRP A 203 8.14 -6.43 22.42
N THR A 204 6.91 -6.37 22.90
CA THR A 204 5.79 -7.18 22.42
C THR A 204 4.64 -6.25 22.02
N LEU A 205 3.80 -6.72 21.12
CA LEU A 205 2.47 -6.15 20.95
C LEU A 205 1.48 -7.01 21.71
N GLU A 206 0.61 -6.36 22.46
CA GLU A 206 -0.52 -6.99 23.12
C GLU A 206 -1.82 -6.50 22.49
N ALA A 207 -2.81 -7.39 22.43
CA ALA A 207 -4.14 -7.02 21.99
C ALA A 207 -4.67 -5.82 22.79
N ASN A 208 -5.15 -4.80 22.09
CA ASN A 208 -5.79 -3.64 22.70
C ASN A 208 -7.27 -3.94 22.97
N GLU A 209 -7.57 -4.41 24.16
CA GLU A 209 -8.96 -4.75 24.57
C GLU A 209 -9.92 -3.55 24.52
N ASN A 210 -9.37 -2.34 24.55
CA ASN A 210 -10.16 -1.10 24.47
C ASN A 210 -10.22 -0.54 23.05
N TRP A 211 -9.75 -1.29 22.06
CA TRP A 211 -9.86 -0.87 20.68
C TRP A 211 -11.31 -0.71 20.26
N HIS A 212 -11.63 0.42 19.63
CA HIS A 212 -13.02 0.78 19.32
C HIS A 212 -13.71 -0.19 18.32
N GLY A 213 -12.92 -0.93 17.50
CA GLY A 213 -13.43 -1.95 16.60
C GLY A 213 -13.80 -3.27 17.28
N GLY A 214 -13.45 -3.44 18.57
CA GLY A 214 -13.63 -4.68 19.31
C GLY A 214 -12.62 -5.75 18.85
N PHE A 215 -11.64 -6.08 19.69
CA PHE A 215 -10.62 -7.06 19.34
C PHE A 215 -11.19 -8.47 19.28
N LEU A 216 -11.24 -9.05 18.08
CA LEU A 216 -11.72 -10.41 17.82
C LEU A 216 -10.59 -11.36 17.38
N GLY A 217 -9.35 -10.88 17.33
CA GLY A 217 -8.20 -11.66 16.89
C GLY A 217 -7.84 -12.80 17.83
N THR A 218 -7.33 -13.90 17.29
CA THR A 218 -6.81 -15.04 18.06
C THR A 218 -5.37 -14.82 18.52
N ILE A 219 -4.57 -14.09 17.74
CA ILE A 219 -3.19 -13.75 18.10
C ILE A 219 -3.23 -12.55 19.05
N ARG A 220 -3.01 -12.80 20.33
CA ARG A 220 -3.09 -11.75 21.36
C ARG A 220 -1.76 -11.15 21.72
N HIS A 221 -0.66 -11.86 21.44
CA HIS A 221 0.70 -11.48 21.75
C HIS A 221 1.58 -11.63 20.51
N ILE A 222 2.31 -10.59 20.14
CA ILE A 222 3.23 -10.58 19.02
C ILE A 222 4.61 -10.15 19.54
N THR A 223 5.61 -10.99 19.36
CA THR A 223 6.99 -10.63 19.71
C THR A 223 7.57 -9.70 18.64
N LEU A 224 8.07 -8.54 19.03
CA LEU A 224 8.73 -7.62 18.11
C LEU A 224 10.22 -7.99 17.98
N VAL A 225 10.60 -8.47 16.80
CA VAL A 225 11.96 -8.83 16.45
C VAL A 225 12.67 -7.62 15.86
N LYS A 226 13.55 -6.99 16.66
CA LYS A 226 14.24 -5.76 16.23
C LYS A 226 15.29 -6.06 15.18
N MET A 227 15.12 -5.48 14.00
CA MET A 227 16.09 -5.55 12.92
C MET A 227 17.21 -4.54 13.12
N THR A 228 18.44 -4.94 12.84
CA THR A 228 19.60 -4.03 12.80
C THR A 228 19.67 -3.25 11.48
N ARG A 229 19.05 -3.79 10.43
CA ARG A 229 18.92 -3.21 9.10
C ARG A 229 17.54 -3.53 8.55
N ALA A 230 17.01 -2.66 7.72
CA ALA A 230 15.67 -2.84 7.14
C ALA A 230 15.54 -4.11 6.26
N ASP A 231 16.64 -4.54 5.63
CA ASP A 231 16.71 -5.71 4.76
C ASP A 231 16.99 -7.04 5.50
N ALA A 232 17.10 -7.02 6.82
CA ALA A 232 17.39 -8.23 7.61
C ALA A 232 16.16 -9.13 7.85
N ALA A 233 14.97 -8.65 7.56
CA ALA A 233 13.72 -9.39 7.80
C ALA A 233 13.66 -10.75 7.08
N ASP A 234 14.17 -10.83 5.85
CA ASP A 234 14.23 -12.08 5.08
C ASP A 234 15.02 -13.19 5.79
N THR A 235 16.15 -12.83 6.40
CA THR A 235 16.95 -13.79 7.15
C THR A 235 16.22 -14.26 8.39
N SER A 236 15.60 -13.34 9.13
CA SER A 236 14.86 -13.65 10.35
C SER A 236 13.59 -14.46 10.08
N PHE A 237 12.97 -14.27 8.92
CA PHE A 237 11.85 -15.11 8.46
C PHE A 237 12.34 -16.54 8.14
N ARG A 238 13.48 -16.69 7.50
CA ARG A 238 14.07 -18.02 7.20
C ARG A 238 14.50 -18.77 8.46
N THR A 239 14.92 -18.09 9.49
CA THR A 239 15.29 -18.71 10.78
C THR A 239 14.08 -18.98 11.69
N GLY A 240 12.88 -18.51 11.33
CA GLY A 240 11.66 -18.67 12.10
C GLY A 240 11.48 -17.67 13.22
N ASP A 241 12.38 -16.67 13.36
CA ASP A 241 12.24 -15.59 14.33
C ASP A 241 11.11 -14.63 13.97
N VAL A 242 10.84 -14.50 12.66
CA VAL A 242 9.73 -13.72 12.11
C VAL A 242 8.72 -14.68 11.48
N SER A 243 7.47 -14.58 11.89
CA SER A 243 6.39 -15.49 11.48
C SER A 243 5.68 -15.05 10.21
N ILE A 244 5.72 -13.76 9.89
CA ILE A 244 5.08 -13.19 8.72
C ILE A 244 5.91 -12.03 8.18
N MET A 245 5.99 -11.94 6.86
CA MET A 245 6.61 -10.80 6.19
C MET A 245 5.83 -10.43 4.93
N ARG A 246 5.83 -9.14 4.59
CA ARG A 246 5.40 -8.66 3.28
C ARG A 246 6.61 -8.61 2.35
N SER A 247 6.47 -9.08 1.14
CA SER A 247 7.50 -8.97 0.11
C SER A 247 6.92 -8.36 -1.15
N ALA A 248 7.51 -7.25 -1.59
CA ALA A 248 7.19 -6.60 -2.86
C ALA A 248 8.09 -7.10 -4.01
N ARG A 249 8.89 -8.14 -3.77
CA ARG A 249 9.93 -8.59 -4.70
C ARG A 249 9.33 -9.31 -5.89
N ILE A 250 9.37 -8.64 -7.03
CA ILE A 250 9.04 -9.14 -8.36
C ILE A 250 10.35 -9.21 -9.20
N ALA A 251 11.50 -9.49 -8.60
CA ALA A 251 12.75 -9.50 -9.31
C ALA A 251 13.19 -10.94 -9.61
N PRO A 252 13.53 -11.28 -10.88
CA PRO A 252 14.01 -12.60 -11.28
C PRO A 252 15.32 -13.00 -10.59
N ASP A 253 16.14 -12.02 -10.20
CA ASP A 253 17.43 -12.24 -9.53
C ASP A 253 17.30 -12.42 -8.02
N ASP A 254 16.16 -12.11 -7.42
CA ASP A 254 15.82 -12.57 -6.09
C ASP A 254 15.47 -14.06 -6.20
N GLN A 255 16.49 -14.82 -6.54
CA GLN A 255 16.44 -16.28 -6.57
C GLN A 255 15.69 -16.76 -5.35
N ASN A 256 14.52 -17.33 -5.62
CA ASN A 256 13.81 -18.21 -4.72
C ASN A 256 14.28 -18.01 -3.29
N ILE A 257 13.55 -17.22 -2.53
CA ILE A 257 13.69 -17.34 -1.09
C ILE A 257 13.38 -18.81 -0.85
N ALA A 258 14.40 -19.64 -0.92
CA ALA A 258 14.29 -21.07 -0.65
C ALA A 258 14.04 -21.15 0.85
N PHE A 259 12.77 -21.10 1.23
CA PHE A 259 12.36 -21.36 2.59
C PHE A 259 12.62 -22.82 2.87
N THR A 260 13.37 -23.10 3.90
CA THR A 260 13.46 -24.44 4.47
C THR A 260 12.27 -24.61 5.40
N GLY A 261 11.19 -25.21 4.93
CA GLY A 261 9.96 -25.42 5.70
C GLY A 261 8.70 -25.19 4.85
N GLU A 262 7.54 -25.47 5.41
CA GLU A 262 6.27 -25.10 4.83
C GLU A 262 6.05 -23.61 5.02
N VAL A 263 5.83 -22.89 3.93
CA VAL A 263 5.51 -21.46 3.91
C VAL A 263 4.23 -21.26 3.11
N ASP A 264 3.23 -20.70 3.74
CA ASP A 264 2.03 -20.26 3.06
C ASP A 264 2.26 -18.89 2.43
N THR A 265 1.91 -18.76 1.16
CA THR A 265 2.02 -17.50 0.42
C THR A 265 0.65 -17.01 0.02
N VAL A 266 0.33 -15.79 0.41
CA VAL A 266 -0.90 -15.10 0.01
C VAL A 266 -0.54 -14.00 -0.98
N PRO A 267 -0.86 -14.17 -2.29
CA PRO A 267 -0.64 -13.12 -3.26
C PRO A 267 -1.63 -11.98 -3.06
N VAL A 268 -1.11 -10.76 -2.96
CA VAL A 268 -1.90 -9.53 -2.84
C VAL A 268 -1.60 -8.64 -4.04
N ASN A 269 -2.65 -8.20 -4.74
CA ASN A 269 -2.49 -7.25 -5.84
C ASN A 269 -2.03 -5.91 -5.29
N SER A 270 -0.91 -5.42 -5.78
CA SER A 270 -0.42 -4.08 -5.47
C SER A 270 -0.89 -3.07 -6.53
N ALA A 271 -0.93 -1.79 -6.16
CA ALA A 271 -1.14 -0.69 -7.11
C ALA A 271 0.16 -0.27 -7.83
N MET A 272 1.23 -1.08 -7.73
CA MET A 272 2.51 -0.77 -8.34
C MET A 272 2.44 -0.91 -9.86
N LEU A 273 2.80 0.15 -10.57
CA LEU A 273 2.89 0.15 -12.03
C LEU A 273 4.35 0.26 -12.47
N HIS A 274 4.82 -0.75 -13.21
CA HIS A 274 6.10 -0.69 -13.93
C HIS A 274 5.88 -0.09 -15.31
N TYR A 275 6.57 0.98 -15.62
CA TYR A 275 6.42 1.67 -16.91
C TYR A 275 7.75 2.18 -17.45
N ILE A 276 7.79 2.40 -18.76
CA ILE A 276 8.90 3.06 -19.44
C ILE A 276 8.47 4.48 -19.79
N GLY A 277 9.12 5.46 -19.14
CA GLY A 277 8.91 6.87 -19.46
C GLY A 277 9.76 7.29 -20.66
N LEU A 278 9.16 7.91 -21.67
CA LEU A 278 9.84 8.45 -22.82
C LEU A 278 9.87 10.00 -22.77
N ASN A 279 11.08 10.56 -22.72
CA ASN A 279 11.22 12.02 -22.77
C ASN A 279 10.99 12.55 -24.20
N TYR A 280 9.79 13.07 -24.45
CA TYR A 280 9.43 13.59 -25.77
C TYR A 280 10.12 14.91 -26.15
N ASN A 281 10.81 15.57 -25.22
CA ASN A 281 11.69 16.70 -25.56
C ASN A 281 12.99 16.23 -26.24
N ASN A 282 13.33 14.95 -26.14
CA ASN A 282 14.38 14.36 -26.94
C ASN A 282 13.91 14.19 -28.39
N SER A 283 14.68 14.69 -29.35
CA SER A 283 14.32 14.68 -30.78
C SER A 283 13.98 13.27 -31.31
N GLN A 284 14.61 12.22 -30.78
CA GLN A 284 14.33 10.83 -31.18
C GLN A 284 12.93 10.38 -30.76
N PHE A 285 12.41 10.88 -29.63
CA PHE A 285 11.08 10.51 -29.10
C PHE A 285 10.02 11.58 -29.31
N ALA A 286 10.35 12.70 -29.99
CA ALA A 286 9.39 13.75 -30.32
C ALA A 286 8.29 13.24 -31.28
N ASN A 287 8.65 12.38 -32.24
CA ASN A 287 7.70 11.80 -33.17
C ASN A 287 6.80 10.76 -32.48
N ALA A 288 5.47 10.94 -32.58
CA ALA A 288 4.50 10.05 -31.99
C ALA A 288 4.57 8.62 -32.53
N LYS A 289 4.87 8.44 -33.82
CA LYS A 289 4.99 7.13 -34.46
C LYS A 289 6.15 6.32 -33.88
N VAL A 290 7.26 6.98 -33.51
CA VAL A 290 8.38 6.33 -32.81
C VAL A 290 7.95 5.81 -31.46
N ARG A 291 7.21 6.60 -30.67
CA ARG A 291 6.72 6.18 -29.37
C ARG A 291 5.70 5.03 -29.48
N GLN A 292 4.80 5.08 -30.47
CA GLN A 292 3.85 4.01 -30.76
C GLN A 292 4.56 2.72 -31.17
N ALA A 293 5.57 2.82 -32.05
CA ALA A 293 6.36 1.68 -32.48
C ALA A 293 7.06 1.00 -31.29
N LEU A 294 7.67 1.77 -30.39
CA LEU A 294 8.28 1.22 -29.17
C LEU A 294 7.25 0.51 -28.30
N SER A 295 6.06 1.09 -28.12
CA SER A 295 4.98 0.47 -27.36
C SER A 295 4.51 -0.85 -27.98
N MET A 296 4.44 -0.95 -29.32
CA MET A 296 4.06 -2.17 -30.04
C MET A 296 5.19 -3.21 -30.12
N ALA A 297 6.45 -2.80 -29.98
CA ALA A 297 7.58 -3.73 -29.95
C ALA A 297 7.66 -4.52 -28.65
N ILE A 298 7.02 -4.08 -27.57
CA ILE A 298 7.13 -4.69 -26.25
C ILE A 298 5.96 -5.67 -26.02
N SER A 299 6.30 -6.95 -25.87
CA SER A 299 5.35 -7.97 -25.42
C SER A 299 5.17 -7.89 -23.90
N ARG A 300 4.14 -7.14 -23.46
CA ARG A 300 3.81 -7.03 -22.03
C ARG A 300 3.51 -8.37 -21.41
N GLN A 301 2.73 -9.20 -22.10
CA GLN A 301 2.41 -10.55 -21.66
C GLN A 301 3.66 -11.44 -21.56
N GLY A 302 4.57 -11.34 -22.54
CA GLY A 302 5.83 -12.06 -22.51
C GLY A 302 6.72 -11.62 -21.32
N LEU A 303 6.76 -10.32 -21.01
CA LEU A 303 7.48 -9.81 -19.84
C LEU A 303 6.87 -10.35 -18.53
N CYS A 304 5.55 -10.31 -18.39
CA CYS A 304 4.88 -10.83 -17.20
C CYS A 304 5.16 -12.31 -17.01
N ALA A 305 5.06 -13.12 -18.08
CA ALA A 305 5.27 -14.57 -17.99
C ALA A 305 6.75 -14.95 -17.76
N THR A 306 7.70 -14.25 -18.41
CA THR A 306 9.11 -14.71 -18.40
C THR A 306 9.99 -13.98 -17.38
N GLN A 307 9.79 -12.67 -17.22
CA GLN A 307 10.62 -11.86 -16.32
C GLN A 307 10.00 -11.67 -14.95
N LEU A 308 8.67 -11.64 -14.90
CA LEU A 308 7.92 -11.43 -13.67
C LEU A 308 7.22 -12.71 -13.16
N GLN A 309 7.48 -13.85 -13.81
CA GLN A 309 7.00 -15.19 -13.39
C GLN A 309 5.51 -15.25 -13.07
N ASP A 310 4.69 -14.52 -13.85
CA ASP A 310 3.24 -14.33 -13.68
C ASP A 310 2.83 -13.62 -12.35
N TYR A 311 3.78 -12.95 -11.68
CA TYR A 311 3.45 -12.10 -10.51
C TYR A 311 2.94 -10.69 -10.88
N ALA A 312 2.78 -10.40 -12.15
CA ALA A 312 2.24 -9.13 -12.63
C ALA A 312 1.29 -9.35 -13.79
N ASP A 313 0.31 -8.46 -13.94
CA ASP A 313 -0.61 -8.43 -15.06
C ASP A 313 -0.19 -7.38 -16.10
N PRO A 314 -0.37 -7.63 -17.42
CA PRO A 314 -0.08 -6.65 -18.44
C PRO A 314 -0.95 -5.40 -18.27
N ALA A 315 -0.32 -4.24 -18.05
CA ALA A 315 -1.02 -2.96 -17.97
C ALA A 315 -1.01 -2.27 -19.33
N VAL A 316 -2.16 -1.73 -19.72
CA VAL A 316 -2.35 -0.98 -20.97
C VAL A 316 -2.54 0.51 -20.68
N LEU A 317 -3.11 0.83 -19.54
CA LEU A 317 -3.34 2.19 -19.06
C LEU A 317 -2.60 2.39 -17.72
N PRO A 318 -2.14 3.62 -17.42
CA PRO A 318 -1.49 3.93 -16.16
C PRO A 318 -2.50 4.11 -15.02
N ILE A 319 -3.49 3.24 -14.94
CA ILE A 319 -4.54 3.19 -13.92
C ILE A 319 -4.70 1.76 -13.43
N ASN A 320 -5.06 1.61 -12.16
CA ASN A 320 -5.34 0.30 -11.62
C ASN A 320 -6.61 -0.29 -12.27
N PRO A 321 -6.56 -1.51 -12.85
CA PRO A 321 -7.71 -2.11 -13.52
C PRO A 321 -8.80 -2.62 -12.57
N GLN A 322 -8.53 -2.67 -11.25
CA GLN A 322 -9.45 -3.30 -10.29
C GLN A 322 -10.76 -2.53 -10.04
N PRO A 323 -10.80 -1.20 -9.92
CA PRO A 323 -11.99 -0.56 -9.36
C PRO A 323 -13.06 -0.19 -10.37
N ALA A 324 -12.86 -0.29 -11.67
CA ALA A 324 -13.87 0.22 -12.56
C ALA A 324 -13.79 -0.33 -13.96
N ASP A 325 -14.92 -0.62 -14.47
CA ASP A 325 -15.21 -0.38 -15.89
C ASP A 325 -14.94 1.12 -16.18
N THR A 326 -13.71 1.41 -16.59
CA THR A 326 -13.35 2.79 -16.99
C THR A 326 -14.02 3.21 -18.28
N GLY A 327 -14.84 2.33 -18.88
CA GLY A 327 -15.43 2.53 -20.21
C GLY A 327 -14.38 2.60 -21.32
N VAL A 328 -13.11 2.41 -21.01
CA VAL A 328 -11.98 2.47 -21.94
C VAL A 328 -11.41 1.07 -22.13
N SER A 329 -11.70 0.47 -23.25
CA SER A 329 -11.09 -0.81 -23.65
C SER A 329 -9.94 -0.52 -24.61
N TYR A 330 -8.72 -0.82 -24.17
CA TYR A 330 -7.53 -0.82 -25.00
C TYR A 330 -7.01 -2.24 -25.13
N SER A 331 -6.70 -2.65 -26.36
CA SER A 331 -5.94 -3.86 -26.64
C SER A 331 -4.61 -3.45 -27.26
N LEU A 332 -3.52 -3.65 -26.56
CA LEU A 332 -2.15 -3.47 -27.07
C LEU A 332 -1.45 -4.83 -27.07
N SER A 333 -1.56 -5.55 -28.19
CA SER A 333 -0.71 -6.70 -28.45
C SER A 333 0.61 -6.25 -29.08
N ALA A 334 1.70 -6.97 -28.77
CA ALA A 334 2.95 -6.74 -29.47
C ALA A 334 2.79 -7.08 -30.95
N ASP A 335 3.21 -6.16 -31.83
CA ASP A 335 3.20 -6.31 -33.27
C ASP A 335 4.47 -5.67 -33.86
N LEU A 336 5.47 -6.52 -34.09
CA LEU A 336 6.76 -6.09 -34.63
C LEU A 336 6.67 -5.61 -36.09
N MET A 337 5.70 -6.11 -36.85
CA MET A 337 5.52 -5.67 -38.26
C MET A 337 4.98 -4.25 -38.30
N THR A 338 3.93 -3.98 -37.54
CA THR A 338 3.37 -2.62 -37.43
C THR A 338 4.38 -1.66 -36.78
N ALA A 339 5.14 -2.11 -35.76
CA ALA A 339 6.20 -1.30 -35.16
C ALA A 339 7.27 -0.92 -36.19
N ALA A 340 7.73 -1.86 -37.00
CA ALA A 340 8.72 -1.60 -38.05
C ALA A 340 8.17 -0.66 -39.16
N GLN A 341 6.88 -0.76 -39.50
CA GLN A 341 6.23 0.15 -40.44
C GLN A 341 6.19 1.59 -39.88
N LEU A 342 5.75 1.78 -38.65
CA LEU A 342 5.69 3.09 -38.00
C LEU A 342 7.06 3.76 -37.92
N LEU A 343 8.14 3.00 -37.67
CA LEU A 343 9.51 3.54 -37.67
C LEU A 343 9.94 4.01 -39.07
N ARG A 344 9.59 3.27 -40.15
CA ARG A 344 9.87 3.69 -41.51
C ARG A 344 9.11 4.97 -41.88
N GLU A 345 7.84 5.06 -41.52
CA GLU A 345 7.04 6.26 -41.74
C GLU A 345 7.61 7.46 -40.98
N ALA A 346 8.00 7.31 -39.73
CA ALA A 346 8.64 8.36 -38.93
C ALA A 346 9.94 8.86 -39.57
N ALA A 347 10.75 7.94 -40.11
CA ALA A 347 12.00 8.29 -40.80
C ALA A 347 11.73 9.09 -42.10
N GLN A 348 10.68 8.77 -42.85
CA GLN A 348 10.30 9.51 -44.05
C GLN A 348 9.80 10.93 -43.72
N GLU A 349 9.02 11.10 -42.65
CA GLU A 349 8.57 12.41 -42.18
C GLU A 349 9.75 13.29 -41.77
N GLY A 350 10.76 12.73 -41.06
CA GLY A 350 11.97 13.44 -40.71
C GLY A 350 12.80 13.88 -41.92
N ALA A 351 12.90 13.05 -42.96
CA ALA A 351 13.61 13.37 -44.18
C ALA A 351 12.92 14.46 -45.00
N SER A 352 11.57 14.45 -45.07
CA SER A 352 10.81 15.46 -45.79
C SER A 352 10.84 16.84 -45.08
N SER A 353 10.88 16.90 -43.79
CA SER A 353 11.01 18.15 -43.02
C SER A 353 12.41 18.76 -43.13
N ALA A 354 13.47 17.95 -43.26
CA ALA A 354 14.83 18.42 -43.46
C ALA A 354 15.05 18.98 -44.89
N GLY A 355 14.37 18.42 -45.91
CA GLY A 355 14.48 18.88 -47.32
C GLY A 355 13.73 20.17 -47.61
N SER A 356 12.78 20.58 -46.79
CA SER A 356 12.01 21.83 -46.97
C SER A 356 12.68 23.07 -46.37
N SER A 357 13.72 22.91 -45.56
CA SER A 357 14.46 24.02 -44.93
C SER A 357 15.62 24.58 -45.81
N ASP A 358 15.97 23.88 -46.89
CA ASP A 358 17.13 24.24 -47.74
C ASP A 358 16.77 25.04 -49.01
N SER A 359 15.47 25.37 -49.23
CA SER A 359 15.02 26.06 -50.44
C SER A 359 14.67 27.55 -50.29
N SER A 360 15.12 28.21 -49.18
CA SER A 360 14.80 29.63 -48.92
C SER A 360 16.01 30.54 -48.70
N THR A 361 17.18 30.18 -49.27
CA THR A 361 18.31 31.11 -49.37
C THR A 361 18.85 31.11 -50.79
N ASP A 362 18.13 31.81 -51.72
CA ASP A 362 18.74 32.49 -52.86
C ASP A 362 17.68 33.36 -53.55
N SER A 363 17.65 34.63 -53.20
CA SER A 363 17.25 35.74 -54.08
C SER A 363 17.49 37.09 -53.39
#